data_be48ca6c17a465ec5697340f34e01ddd
#
_entry.id   be48ca6c17a465ec5697340f34e01ddd
#
_cell.length_a   1.000
_cell.length_b   1.000
_cell.length_c   1.000
_cell.angle_alpha   90.00
_cell.angle_beta   90.00
_cell.angle_gamma   90.00
#
_symmetry.space_group_name_H-M   'P 1'
#
loop_
_entity.id
_entity.type
_entity.pdbx_description
1 polymer ?
#
loop_
_entity_poly.entity_id
_entity_poly.type
_entity_poly.pdbx_seq_one_letter_code
_entity_poly.pdbx_strand_id
1 'polypeptide(L)'
;MTQWHVVWSNSVSRKAVTVSEWTVKINGVDRISVKPGECVEIGRKPLRPLADDGNTRLDVADQTKSMSKRHAMFTVKSNGTASVRDLGSTNGSYVVRENGDLLRLPANAEFLLPTSPMRMQFGDVPADFIRVDDPVAKPLDLKVPDLFGYAVHEAPQEPDAADMSVDDILDLRAGEPTAIFSADN
;
A
#
# COMPACT_ATOMS: atom_id res chain seq x y z
N MET A 1 -26.89 -17.56 46.94
CA MET A 1 -27.19 -16.64 45.82
C MET A 1 -25.86 -16.06 45.35
N THR A 2 -25.28 -16.65 44.29
CA THR A 2 -23.97 -16.28 43.77
C THR A 2 -24.18 -15.48 42.49
N GLN A 3 -23.84 -14.20 42.52
CA GLN A 3 -24.04 -13.24 41.43
C GLN A 3 -22.81 -13.30 40.50
N TRP A 4 -23.03 -13.73 39.24
CA TRP A 4 -22.00 -13.72 38.22
C TRP A 4 -21.94 -12.34 37.59
N HIS A 5 -20.84 -11.63 37.80
CA HIS A 5 -20.51 -10.42 37.05
C HIS A 5 -19.89 -10.79 35.69
N VAL A 6 -20.65 -10.57 34.63
CA VAL A 6 -20.13 -10.64 33.27
C VAL A 6 -19.35 -9.36 33.01
N VAL A 7 -18.02 -9.46 32.96
CA VAL A 7 -17.16 -8.36 32.55
C VAL A 7 -17.11 -8.37 31.02
N TRP A 8 -17.79 -7.40 30.40
CA TRP A 8 -17.65 -7.13 28.97
C TRP A 8 -16.28 -6.47 28.74
N SER A 9 -15.34 -7.23 28.20
CA SER A 9 -14.09 -6.70 27.69
C SER A 9 -14.38 -6.01 26.37
N ASN A 10 -14.44 -4.68 26.36
CA ASN A 10 -14.45 -3.87 25.15
C ASN A 10 -13.06 -3.98 24.49
N SER A 11 -12.85 -4.97 23.63
CA SER A 11 -11.71 -5.00 22.75
C SER A 11 -11.91 -3.92 21.67
N VAL A 12 -11.43 -2.72 21.94
CA VAL A 12 -11.27 -1.68 20.91
C VAL A 12 -10.26 -2.23 19.91
N SER A 13 -10.77 -2.74 18.80
CA SER A 13 -9.96 -3.08 17.64
C SER A 13 -9.25 -1.80 17.18
N ARG A 14 -8.01 -1.61 17.61
CA ARG A 14 -7.14 -0.57 17.07
C ARG A 14 -6.87 -0.95 15.62
N LYS A 15 -7.65 -0.38 14.71
CA LYS A 15 -7.37 -0.41 13.29
C LYS A 15 -5.96 0.12 13.13
N ALA A 16 -5.03 -0.71 12.71
CA ALA A 16 -3.67 -0.30 12.40
C ALA A 16 -3.77 0.84 11.39
N VAL A 17 -3.38 2.05 11.78
CA VAL A 17 -3.32 3.19 10.88
C VAL A 17 -2.12 2.91 9.99
N THR A 18 -2.38 2.43 8.78
CA THR A 18 -1.36 2.32 7.74
C THR A 18 -0.98 3.75 7.37
N VAL A 19 0.21 4.17 7.76
CA VAL A 19 0.73 5.48 7.40
C VAL A 19 1.23 5.37 5.96
N SER A 20 0.39 5.79 5.02
CA SER A 20 0.78 5.82 3.60
C SER A 20 1.62 7.06 3.34
N GLU A 21 2.86 6.87 2.94
CA GLU A 21 3.78 7.93 2.50
C GLU A 21 3.66 8.11 0.98
N TRP A 22 3.91 9.31 0.49
CA TRP A 22 3.92 9.59 -0.94
C TRP A 22 5.32 10.00 -1.40
N THR A 23 5.80 9.34 -2.45
CA THR A 23 7.06 9.73 -3.12
C THR A 23 6.77 10.56 -4.36
N VAL A 24 7.43 11.69 -4.46
CA VAL A 24 7.40 12.57 -5.65
C VAL A 24 8.64 12.30 -6.48
N LYS A 25 8.42 11.87 -7.73
CA LYS A 25 9.48 11.74 -8.73
C LYS A 25 9.41 12.92 -9.70
N ILE A 26 10.56 13.44 -10.06
CA ILE A 26 10.69 14.47 -11.11
C ILE A 26 11.64 13.94 -12.17
N ASN A 27 11.22 13.96 -13.42
CA ASN A 27 11.97 13.37 -14.54
C ASN A 27 12.37 11.90 -14.28
N GLY A 28 11.48 11.13 -13.65
CA GLY A 28 11.72 9.72 -13.31
C GLY A 28 12.63 9.46 -12.11
N VAL A 29 13.14 10.51 -11.45
CA VAL A 29 14.05 10.40 -10.29
C VAL A 29 13.29 10.72 -9.00
N ASP A 30 13.43 9.87 -7.98
CA ASP A 30 12.89 10.11 -6.64
C ASP A 30 13.51 11.35 -6.02
N ARG A 31 12.69 12.30 -5.60
CA ARG A 31 13.14 13.60 -5.11
C ARG A 31 12.82 13.83 -3.64
N ILE A 32 11.63 13.47 -3.22
CA ILE A 32 11.18 13.71 -1.85
C ILE A 32 10.06 12.73 -1.48
N SER A 33 10.05 12.31 -0.23
CA SER A 33 8.94 11.60 0.40
C SER A 33 8.16 12.56 1.29
N VAL A 34 6.84 12.48 1.23
CA VAL A 34 5.90 13.35 1.96
C VAL A 34 4.97 12.50 2.80
N LYS A 35 4.99 12.73 4.10
CA LYS A 35 4.19 11.99 5.08
C LYS A 35 2.82 12.62 5.29
N PRO A 36 1.87 11.87 5.86
CA PRO A 36 0.58 12.43 6.26
C PRO A 36 0.73 13.63 7.19
N GLY A 37 0.04 14.71 6.86
CA GLY A 37 0.12 15.99 7.55
C GLY A 37 1.14 16.97 6.99
N GLU A 38 1.95 16.56 6.01
CA GLU A 38 2.97 17.42 5.40
C GLU A 38 2.52 18.01 4.07
N CYS A 39 3.14 19.11 3.70
CA CYS A 39 3.00 19.74 2.38
C CYS A 39 4.36 20.15 1.84
N VAL A 40 4.46 20.17 0.51
CA VAL A 40 5.69 20.52 -0.23
C VAL A 40 5.35 21.43 -1.37
N GLU A 41 6.00 22.60 -1.41
CA GLU A 41 5.94 23.48 -2.55
C GLU A 41 6.92 23.02 -3.63
N ILE A 42 6.41 22.76 -4.83
CA ILE A 42 7.20 22.32 -5.99
C ILE A 42 7.39 23.49 -6.93
N GLY A 43 8.63 23.74 -7.34
CA GLY A 43 8.91 24.80 -8.28
C GLY A 43 10.30 24.73 -8.87
N ARG A 44 10.52 25.55 -9.90
CA ARG A 44 11.82 25.66 -10.53
C ARG A 44 12.82 26.31 -9.56
N LYS A 45 14.00 25.72 -9.47
CA LYS A 45 15.11 26.25 -8.68
C LYS A 45 15.38 27.73 -9.04
N PRO A 46 15.19 28.67 -8.11
CA PRO A 46 15.43 30.08 -8.38
C PRO A 46 16.92 30.38 -8.41
N LEU A 47 17.32 31.40 -9.19
CA LEU A 47 18.73 31.89 -9.21
C LEU A 47 19.12 32.54 -7.89
N ARG A 48 18.16 33.12 -7.18
CA ARG A 48 18.32 33.67 -5.84
C ARG A 48 17.35 33.02 -4.90
N PRO A 49 17.73 32.73 -3.65
CA PRO A 49 16.82 32.14 -2.68
C PRO A 49 15.54 32.97 -2.59
N LEU A 50 14.40 32.27 -2.50
CA LEU A 50 13.13 32.92 -2.13
C LEU A 50 13.13 33.19 -0.64
N ALA A 51 12.26 34.11 -0.21
CA ALA A 51 12.03 34.35 1.21
C ALA A 51 11.57 33.02 1.86
N ASP A 52 12.09 32.77 3.04
CA ASP A 52 11.66 31.63 3.84
C ASP A 52 10.25 31.90 4.36
N ASP A 53 9.30 31.06 3.94
CA ASP A 53 7.90 31.12 4.37
C ASP A 53 7.52 29.91 5.24
N GLY A 54 8.52 29.14 5.70
CA GLY A 54 8.33 27.95 6.53
C GLY A 54 7.82 26.73 5.78
N ASN A 55 7.62 26.80 4.46
CA ASN A 55 7.18 25.68 3.66
C ASN A 55 8.37 24.81 3.20
N THR A 56 8.22 23.51 3.28
CA THR A 56 9.17 22.60 2.63
C THR A 56 9.12 22.80 1.12
N ARG A 57 10.30 22.95 0.49
CA ARG A 57 10.40 23.17 -0.95
C ARG A 57 11.12 22.03 -1.64
N LEU A 58 10.58 21.69 -2.81
CA LEU A 58 11.25 20.86 -3.81
C LEU A 58 11.69 21.75 -4.98
N ASP A 59 12.97 22.11 -5.01
CA ASP A 59 13.57 22.87 -6.09
C ASP A 59 13.96 21.95 -7.25
N VAL A 60 13.36 22.21 -8.42
CA VAL A 60 13.55 21.44 -9.65
C VAL A 60 14.48 22.20 -10.60
N ALA A 61 15.51 21.52 -11.10
CA ALA A 61 16.34 22.05 -12.18
C ALA A 61 15.54 21.97 -13.49
N ASP A 62 15.13 23.11 -14.02
CA ASP A 62 14.40 23.23 -15.28
C ASP A 62 15.14 24.20 -16.19
N GLN A 63 15.84 23.66 -17.20
CA GLN A 63 16.63 24.45 -18.15
C GLN A 63 15.77 25.24 -19.12
N THR A 64 14.58 24.71 -19.45
CA THR A 64 13.63 25.35 -20.38
C THR A 64 12.87 26.50 -19.72
N LYS A 65 12.93 26.59 -18.40
CA LYS A 65 12.18 27.57 -17.58
C LYS A 65 10.67 27.47 -17.78
N SER A 66 10.16 26.31 -18.19
CA SER A 66 8.74 26.06 -18.38
C SER A 66 7.99 26.00 -17.04
N MET A 67 8.65 25.58 -15.98
CA MET A 67 8.11 25.54 -14.62
C MET A 67 8.27 26.92 -13.93
N SER A 68 7.24 27.38 -13.24
CA SER A 68 7.30 28.58 -12.40
C SER A 68 8.17 28.35 -11.16
N LYS A 69 8.74 29.43 -10.58
CA LYS A 69 9.54 29.35 -9.34
C LYS A 69 8.72 28.79 -8.16
N ARG A 70 7.47 29.19 -8.06
CA ARG A 70 6.41 28.62 -7.20
C ARG A 70 5.36 28.08 -8.17
N HIS A 71 5.30 26.76 -8.35
CA HIS A 71 4.46 26.20 -9.40
C HIS A 71 3.23 25.49 -8.83
N ALA A 72 3.45 24.58 -7.91
CA ALA A 72 2.39 23.80 -7.32
C ALA A 72 2.66 23.50 -5.84
N MET A 73 1.59 23.24 -5.08
CA MET A 73 1.63 22.74 -3.72
C MET A 73 1.13 21.30 -3.71
N PHE A 74 1.93 20.39 -3.22
CA PHE A 74 1.55 19.02 -2.95
C PHE A 74 1.28 18.85 -1.46
N THR A 75 0.15 18.29 -1.09
CA THR A 75 -0.27 18.12 0.30
C THR A 75 -0.74 16.70 0.53
N VAL A 76 -0.28 16.08 1.61
CA VAL A 76 -0.78 14.81 2.09
C VAL A 76 -1.54 15.07 3.40
N LYS A 77 -2.86 14.86 3.38
CA LYS A 77 -3.71 15.04 4.58
C LYS A 77 -3.41 13.95 5.61
N SER A 78 -3.75 14.20 6.87
CA SER A 78 -3.51 13.27 7.98
C SER A 78 -4.17 11.88 7.77
N ASN A 79 -5.19 11.80 6.93
CA ASN A 79 -5.84 10.55 6.54
C ASN A 79 -5.14 9.81 5.37
N GLY A 80 -3.99 10.32 4.88
CA GLY A 80 -3.24 9.77 3.76
C GLY A 80 -3.75 10.18 2.37
N THR A 81 -4.84 10.97 2.28
CA THR A 81 -5.32 11.51 1.01
C THR A 81 -4.36 12.58 0.50
N ALA A 82 -3.92 12.45 -0.75
CA ALA A 82 -3.04 13.42 -1.38
C ALA A 82 -3.76 14.34 -2.35
N SER A 83 -3.27 15.55 -2.48
CA SER A 83 -3.79 16.56 -3.40
C SER A 83 -2.68 17.44 -3.96
N VAL A 84 -2.90 17.96 -5.16
CA VAL A 84 -2.05 18.97 -5.82
C VAL A 84 -2.89 20.19 -6.11
N ARG A 85 -2.31 21.36 -5.88
CA ARG A 85 -2.89 22.66 -6.23
C ARG A 85 -1.89 23.47 -7.05
N ASP A 86 -2.27 23.89 -8.24
CA ASP A 86 -1.51 24.86 -9.05
C ASP A 86 -1.52 26.22 -8.36
N LEU A 87 -0.38 26.84 -8.17
CA LEU A 87 -0.23 28.13 -7.48
C LEU A 87 -0.34 29.35 -8.44
N GLY A 88 -1.09 29.21 -9.53
CA GLY A 88 -1.17 30.21 -10.58
C GLY A 88 0.06 30.22 -11.48
N SER A 89 0.53 29.02 -11.83
CA SER A 89 1.72 28.86 -12.66
C SER A 89 1.51 29.43 -14.08
N THR A 90 2.60 29.89 -14.71
CA THR A 90 2.54 30.50 -16.04
C THR A 90 2.08 29.52 -17.12
N ASN A 91 2.66 28.33 -17.12
CA ASN A 91 2.39 27.31 -18.15
C ASN A 91 1.37 26.24 -17.71
N GLY A 92 0.95 26.27 -16.45
CA GLY A 92 -0.08 25.37 -15.91
C GLY A 92 0.46 24.03 -15.44
N SER A 93 -0.38 23.36 -14.66
CA SER A 93 -0.20 21.99 -14.20
C SER A 93 -1.20 21.10 -14.93
N TYR A 94 -0.78 19.89 -15.28
CA TYR A 94 -1.59 18.96 -16.07
C TYR A 94 -1.56 17.55 -15.45
N VAL A 95 -2.69 16.85 -15.54
CA VAL A 95 -2.75 15.40 -15.33
C VAL A 95 -2.52 14.72 -16.68
N VAL A 96 -1.60 13.76 -16.72
CA VAL A 96 -1.36 12.93 -17.90
C VAL A 96 -2.26 11.70 -17.84
N ARG A 97 -3.19 11.59 -18.78
CA ARG A 97 -4.11 10.44 -18.88
C ARG A 97 -3.42 9.24 -19.52
N GLU A 98 -4.01 8.06 -19.39
CA GLU A 98 -3.47 6.81 -19.96
C GLU A 98 -3.28 6.88 -21.48
N ASN A 99 -4.14 7.61 -22.20
CA ASN A 99 -4.03 7.85 -23.64
C ASN A 99 -2.97 8.92 -24.01
N GLY A 100 -2.29 9.50 -23.03
CA GLY A 100 -1.30 10.56 -23.20
C GLY A 100 -1.87 11.98 -23.25
N ASP A 101 -3.19 12.15 -23.19
CA ASP A 101 -3.82 13.47 -23.18
C ASP A 101 -3.49 14.23 -21.89
N LEU A 102 -3.34 15.54 -22.02
CA LEU A 102 -3.10 16.46 -20.91
C LEU A 102 -4.40 17.14 -20.48
N LEU A 103 -4.80 16.88 -19.23
CA LEU A 103 -5.90 17.60 -18.60
C LEU A 103 -5.34 18.72 -17.72
N ARG A 104 -5.58 19.97 -18.11
CA ARG A 104 -5.13 21.14 -17.34
C ARG A 104 -5.89 21.25 -16.02
N LEU A 105 -5.17 21.47 -14.93
CA LEU A 105 -5.77 21.78 -13.64
C LEU A 105 -6.21 23.24 -13.57
N PRO A 106 -7.35 23.53 -12.90
CA PRO A 106 -7.71 24.91 -12.61
C PRO A 106 -6.69 25.52 -11.64
N ALA A 107 -6.27 26.76 -11.93
CA ALA A 107 -5.36 27.48 -11.04
C ALA A 107 -6.00 27.69 -9.66
N ASN A 108 -5.20 27.52 -8.61
CA ASN A 108 -5.57 27.67 -7.21
C ASN A 108 -6.66 26.71 -6.69
N ALA A 109 -7.12 25.77 -7.51
CA ALA A 109 -8.03 24.71 -7.07
C ALA A 109 -7.26 23.48 -6.59
N GLU A 110 -7.80 22.81 -5.57
CA GLU A 110 -7.26 21.54 -5.07
C GLU A 110 -7.72 20.40 -5.97
N PHE A 111 -6.78 19.64 -6.48
CA PHE A 111 -7.02 18.40 -7.24
C PHE A 111 -6.60 17.21 -6.40
N LEU A 112 -7.56 16.35 -6.05
CA LEU A 112 -7.29 15.11 -5.32
C LEU A 112 -6.63 14.09 -6.24
N LEU A 113 -5.66 13.35 -5.71
CA LEU A 113 -5.01 12.23 -6.40
C LEU A 113 -5.78 10.94 -6.10
N PRO A 114 -6.65 10.46 -7.01
CA PRO A 114 -7.52 9.31 -6.75
C PRO A 114 -6.77 7.97 -6.86
N THR A 115 -5.67 7.95 -7.61
CA THR A 115 -4.92 6.73 -7.93
C THR A 115 -3.42 6.91 -7.67
N SER A 116 -2.70 5.82 -7.60
CA SER A 116 -1.25 5.77 -7.53
C SER A 116 -0.75 4.63 -8.44
N PRO A 117 0.24 4.87 -9.30
CA PRO A 117 0.91 6.15 -9.54
C PRO A 117 0.02 7.16 -10.28
N MET A 118 0.19 8.45 -9.97
CA MET A 118 -0.45 9.53 -10.73
C MET A 118 0.60 10.31 -11.50
N ARG A 119 0.48 10.34 -12.82
CA ARG A 119 1.35 11.11 -13.71
C ARG A 119 0.83 12.51 -13.87
N MET A 120 1.72 13.47 -13.71
CA MET A 120 1.45 14.90 -13.89
C MET A 120 2.55 15.56 -14.69
N GLN A 121 2.28 16.79 -15.13
CA GLN A 121 3.25 17.63 -15.82
C GLN A 121 3.12 19.06 -15.31
N PHE A 122 4.26 19.66 -14.95
CA PHE A 122 4.35 21.05 -14.49
C PHE A 122 5.10 21.90 -15.52
N GLY A 123 4.36 22.67 -16.34
CA GLY A 123 4.91 23.16 -17.59
C GLY A 123 5.32 21.99 -18.49
N ASP A 124 6.61 21.85 -18.82
CA ASP A 124 7.14 20.73 -19.62
C ASP A 124 7.80 19.64 -18.74
N VAL A 125 7.79 19.81 -17.43
CA VAL A 125 8.48 18.91 -16.50
C VAL A 125 7.56 17.79 -16.03
N PRO A 126 7.86 16.52 -16.34
CA PRO A 126 7.07 15.39 -15.88
C PRO A 126 7.33 15.10 -14.40
N ALA A 127 6.25 14.76 -13.70
CA ALA A 127 6.24 14.39 -12.30
C ALA A 127 5.33 13.19 -12.07
N ASP A 128 5.80 12.24 -11.25
CA ASP A 128 5.00 11.10 -10.83
C ASP A 128 4.82 11.14 -9.31
N PHE A 129 3.58 10.92 -8.87
CA PHE A 129 3.20 10.84 -7.47
C PHE A 129 2.86 9.38 -7.15
N ILE A 130 3.66 8.78 -6.29
CA ILE A 130 3.55 7.35 -5.97
C ILE A 130 3.27 7.21 -4.48
N ARG A 131 2.15 6.57 -4.17
CA ARG A 131 1.84 6.19 -2.80
C ARG A 131 2.64 4.95 -2.44
N VAL A 132 3.41 5.05 -1.37
CA VAL A 132 4.11 3.94 -0.74
C VAL A 132 3.31 3.56 0.49
N ASP A 133 2.63 2.43 0.44
CA ASP A 133 2.05 1.87 1.64
C ASP A 133 3.20 1.21 2.39
N ASP A 134 3.50 1.69 3.62
CA ASP A 134 4.42 0.97 4.48
C ASP A 134 3.94 -0.48 4.55
N PRO A 135 4.77 -1.46 4.19
CA PRO A 135 4.42 -2.84 4.44
C PRO A 135 4.17 -2.90 5.95
N VAL A 136 2.92 -3.16 6.31
CA VAL A 136 2.50 -3.42 7.69
C VAL A 136 3.66 -4.10 8.39
N ALA A 137 4.17 -3.46 9.44
CA ALA A 137 5.25 -4.00 10.27
C ALA A 137 5.06 -5.50 10.31
N LYS A 138 6.11 -6.24 9.88
CA LYS A 138 6.13 -7.72 9.83
C LYS A 138 5.20 -8.23 10.90
N PRO A 139 4.26 -9.16 10.60
CA PRO A 139 3.43 -9.71 11.65
C PRO A 139 4.35 -9.94 12.82
N LEU A 140 4.12 -9.26 13.94
CA LEU A 140 4.82 -9.56 15.17
C LEU A 140 4.79 -11.07 15.21
N ASP A 141 5.95 -11.68 15.26
CA ASP A 141 6.11 -13.12 15.46
C ASP A 141 5.51 -13.38 16.84
N LEU A 142 4.20 -13.30 16.89
CA LEU A 142 3.40 -13.77 17.99
C LEU A 142 3.72 -15.26 17.96
N LYS A 143 4.71 -15.67 18.76
CA LYS A 143 4.77 -17.05 19.23
C LYS A 143 3.39 -17.30 19.81
N VAL A 144 2.49 -17.77 18.95
CA VAL A 144 1.23 -18.32 19.39
C VAL A 144 1.67 -19.41 20.36
N PRO A 145 1.43 -19.28 21.67
CA PRO A 145 1.73 -20.39 22.56
C PRO A 145 0.98 -21.56 21.93
N ASP A 146 1.68 -22.67 21.80
CA ASP A 146 1.14 -23.90 21.25
C ASP A 146 -0.04 -24.32 22.14
N LEU A 147 -1.21 -23.73 21.88
CA LEU A 147 -2.46 -23.98 22.59
C LEU A 147 -3.02 -25.34 22.24
N PHE A 148 -2.43 -25.97 21.24
CA PHE A 148 -2.76 -27.32 20.81
C PHE A 148 -1.51 -28.18 20.92
N GLY A 149 -1.11 -28.46 22.17
CA GLY A 149 -0.18 -29.55 22.47
C GLY A 149 -0.79 -30.88 22.12
N TYR A 150 -1.26 -31.05 20.89
CA TYR A 150 -1.49 -32.38 20.38
C TYR A 150 -0.13 -32.99 20.23
N ALA A 151 0.17 -33.96 21.12
CA ALA A 151 1.19 -34.92 20.85
C ALA A 151 0.98 -35.36 19.41
N VAL A 152 1.95 -35.02 18.56
CA VAL A 152 2.04 -35.67 17.24
C VAL A 152 2.21 -37.13 17.59
N HIS A 153 1.10 -37.90 17.63
CA HIS A 153 1.19 -39.33 17.56
C HIS A 153 1.84 -39.56 16.20
N GLU A 154 3.12 -39.93 16.28
CA GLU A 154 3.83 -40.46 15.14
C GLU A 154 2.89 -41.45 14.47
N ALA A 155 2.44 -41.09 13.26
CA ALA A 155 1.57 -41.96 12.48
C ALA A 155 2.26 -43.31 12.43
N PRO A 156 1.53 -44.44 12.68
CA PRO A 156 2.12 -45.75 12.55
C PRO A 156 2.83 -45.83 11.21
N GLN A 157 4.12 -46.11 11.22
CA GLN A 157 4.88 -46.30 9.99
C GLN A 157 4.19 -47.40 9.21
N GLU A 158 3.66 -47.09 8.05
CA GLU A 158 3.18 -48.09 7.12
C GLU A 158 4.36 -49.01 6.79
N PRO A 159 4.18 -50.34 6.88
CA PRO A 159 5.24 -51.28 6.54
C PRO A 159 5.67 -51.07 5.10
N ASP A 160 6.99 -51.02 4.89
CA ASP A 160 7.57 -50.82 3.57
C ASP A 160 7.09 -51.92 2.62
N ALA A 161 6.49 -51.52 1.48
CA ALA A 161 5.91 -52.45 0.50
C ALA A 161 6.92 -53.46 -0.06
N ALA A 162 8.22 -53.27 0.19
CA ALA A 162 9.28 -54.18 -0.21
C ALA A 162 9.40 -55.44 0.67
N ASP A 163 8.85 -55.37 1.90
CA ASP A 163 8.93 -56.49 2.87
C ASP A 163 7.62 -57.26 3.02
N MET A 164 6.56 -56.86 2.29
CA MET A 164 5.26 -57.51 2.36
C MET A 164 5.15 -58.65 1.34
N SER A 165 4.66 -59.82 1.81
CA SER A 165 4.32 -60.91 0.91
C SER A 165 3.06 -60.58 0.09
N VAL A 166 2.87 -61.27 -1.05
CA VAL A 166 1.71 -61.05 -1.92
C VAL A 166 0.39 -61.32 -1.17
N ASP A 167 0.38 -62.20 -0.18
CA ASP A 167 -0.78 -62.52 0.63
C ASP A 167 -1.13 -61.38 1.60
N ASP A 168 -0.14 -60.68 2.17
CA ASP A 168 -0.34 -59.54 3.05
C ASP A 168 -0.94 -58.33 2.31
N ILE A 169 -0.59 -58.14 1.02
CA ILE A 169 -1.13 -57.08 0.17
C ILE A 169 -2.61 -57.31 -0.19
N LEU A 170 -3.00 -58.60 -0.31
CA LEU A 170 -4.38 -58.98 -0.63
C LEU A 170 -5.32 -58.74 0.56
N ASP A 171 -4.86 -58.94 1.78
CA ASP A 171 -5.63 -58.71 3.00
C ASP A 171 -5.91 -57.25 3.25
N LEU A 172 -4.96 -56.34 2.95
CA LEU A 172 -5.16 -54.90 3.03
C LEU A 172 -6.24 -54.40 2.07
N ARG A 173 -6.37 -55.02 0.91
CA ARG A 173 -7.40 -54.69 -0.10
C ARG A 173 -8.80 -55.19 0.25
N ALA A 174 -8.92 -56.21 1.07
CA ALA A 174 -10.20 -56.77 1.48
C ALA A 174 -10.92 -55.96 2.57
N GLY A 175 -10.23 -54.98 3.16
CA GLY A 175 -10.77 -54.12 4.25
C GLY A 175 -11.41 -52.81 3.81
N GLU A 176 -11.48 -52.48 2.53
CA GLU A 176 -12.13 -51.23 2.11
C GLU A 176 -13.67 -51.38 2.12
N PRO A 177 -14.42 -50.55 2.88
CA PRO A 177 -15.86 -50.56 2.85
C PRO A 177 -16.35 -50.01 1.52
N THR A 178 -16.96 -50.86 0.71
CA THR A 178 -17.72 -50.45 -0.48
C THR A 178 -18.90 -49.58 -0.03
N ALA A 179 -18.80 -48.28 -0.18
CA ALA A 179 -19.93 -47.37 -0.01
C ALA A 179 -20.94 -47.62 -1.13
N ILE A 180 -22.02 -48.31 -0.81
CA ILE A 180 -23.16 -48.51 -1.70
C ILE A 180 -23.94 -47.21 -1.71
N PHE A 181 -23.83 -46.43 -2.80
CA PHE A 181 -24.76 -45.36 -3.09
C PHE A 181 -26.06 -45.94 -3.57
N SER A 182 -27.07 -45.99 -2.72
CA SER A 182 -28.48 -46.22 -3.15
C SER A 182 -28.99 -44.89 -3.68
N ALA A 183 -29.21 -44.80 -4.97
CA ALA A 183 -30.06 -43.82 -5.59
C ALA A 183 -31.50 -44.32 -5.48
N ASP A 184 -32.31 -43.64 -4.65
CA ASP A 184 -33.78 -43.74 -4.69
C ASP A 184 -34.33 -42.37 -5.12
N ASN A 185 -34.99 -42.38 -6.25
CA ASN A 185 -36.17 -41.79 -6.88
C ASN A 185 -36.65 -40.44 -6.33
#